data_fd299edd9b9aec477cb03487b40073d2
#
_entry.id   fd299edd9b9aec477cb03487b40073d2
#
_cell.length_a   1.000
_cell.length_b   1.000
_cell.length_c   1.000
_cell.angle_alpha   90.00
_cell.angle_beta   90.00
_cell.angle_gamma   90.00
#
_symmetry.space_group_name_H-M   'P 1'
#
loop_
_entity.id
_entity.type
_entity.pdbx_description
1 polymer ?
#
loop_
_entity_poly.entity_id
_entity_poly.type
_entity_poly.pdbx_seq_one_letter_code
_entity_poly.pdbx_strand_id
1 'polypeptide(L)'
;MPRPIVLIHGYSANSTAFSEWGKILEAHYKNREIIVLHTASYKSLTNEITIKDIAEAFDRVLRSYIEDEEFDAIVHSTGMLVIRAWLTTYAYAANVNRRSRLKHLIGLAPATFGSPLAHKGRSWLGSVITGHKILGPDFLEAGNLILDNLELGSRFTWDLAHLDLIGSAQNKPKNEPYYGEDNKTPYVFIFCGNQGYDGLRGLANTAGSDGTVRWAGCALNSRKLILDLTQDPSQNKDKPVEERGKPDEHPEHQIDIPLVLVDGHNHNTIVHNPRKNPDFIELVLEALDVSDKDSFGSWTAKAQAHMENMKNTKGEQWEEWQQFIIRVVDERLDPVTDWNVQFLMKDKDGKQFWLDDKSYLDVHTYTKDKSLRCFHVNLSKLKPESLSELCMKLIVSSGTSLVAYYGCGSGKITLEGEPQQSDGRWDAELNLDHLLNAKVKFFCPFTTTLIEIRLNREPMPINRAKENSILTFVEKPK
;
A
#
# COMPACT_ATOMS: atom_id res chain seq x y z
N MET A 1 21.76 -11.73 -26.02
CA MET A 1 21.04 -12.97 -25.67
C MET A 1 19.62 -12.62 -25.24
N PRO A 2 18.63 -13.51 -25.34
CA PRO A 2 17.31 -13.24 -24.82
C PRO A 2 17.41 -13.00 -23.30
N ARG A 3 16.65 -12.01 -22.79
CA ARG A 3 16.68 -11.63 -21.36
C ARG A 3 16.28 -12.81 -20.47
N PRO A 4 16.99 -13.08 -19.39
CA PRO A 4 16.58 -14.10 -18.40
C PRO A 4 15.29 -13.65 -17.66
N ILE A 5 14.54 -14.64 -17.17
CA ILE A 5 13.36 -14.41 -16.32
C ILE A 5 13.71 -14.83 -14.89
N VAL A 6 13.64 -13.87 -13.98
CA VAL A 6 13.96 -14.07 -12.56
C VAL A 6 12.65 -14.25 -11.76
N LEU A 7 12.51 -15.40 -11.11
CA LEU A 7 11.37 -15.73 -10.27
C LEU A 7 11.72 -15.49 -8.80
N ILE A 8 11.00 -14.57 -8.15
CA ILE A 8 11.26 -14.19 -6.76
C ILE A 8 10.02 -14.52 -5.94
N HIS A 9 10.08 -15.58 -5.14
CA HIS A 9 8.94 -15.91 -4.32
C HIS A 9 8.93 -15.13 -2.99
N GLY A 10 7.76 -15.12 -2.37
CA GLY A 10 7.50 -14.42 -1.13
C GLY A 10 8.06 -15.13 0.09
N TYR A 11 7.77 -14.54 1.21
CA TYR A 11 8.12 -15.01 2.53
C TYR A 11 7.58 -16.41 2.82
N SER A 12 8.40 -17.27 3.44
CA SER A 12 8.02 -18.61 3.90
C SER A 12 7.56 -19.62 2.82
N ALA A 13 7.67 -19.30 1.52
CA ALA A 13 7.42 -20.30 0.50
C ALA A 13 8.59 -21.28 0.40
N ASN A 14 8.30 -22.56 0.16
CA ASN A 14 9.34 -23.56 -0.06
C ASN A 14 9.89 -23.45 -1.50
N SER A 15 11.02 -24.15 -1.74
CA SER A 15 11.73 -24.14 -3.04
C SER A 15 10.89 -24.61 -4.24
N THR A 16 9.71 -25.16 -4.02
CA THR A 16 8.83 -25.68 -5.07
C THR A 16 7.72 -24.70 -5.49
N ALA A 17 7.64 -23.52 -4.86
CA ALA A 17 6.53 -22.57 -5.11
C ALA A 17 6.36 -22.22 -6.58
N PHE A 18 7.45 -21.93 -7.30
CA PHE A 18 7.44 -21.57 -8.71
C PHE A 18 7.65 -22.76 -9.67
N SER A 19 7.64 -24.00 -9.20
CA SER A 19 7.95 -25.16 -10.07
C SER A 19 7.03 -25.28 -11.29
N GLU A 20 5.74 -25.00 -11.15
CA GLU A 20 4.80 -25.03 -12.28
C GLU A 20 5.00 -23.83 -13.22
N TRP A 21 5.25 -22.65 -12.70
CA TRP A 21 5.61 -21.49 -13.53
C TRP A 21 6.92 -21.73 -14.28
N GLY A 22 7.95 -22.30 -13.65
CA GLY A 22 9.20 -22.66 -14.31
C GLY A 22 8.93 -23.54 -15.53
N LYS A 23 8.16 -24.62 -15.39
CA LYS A 23 7.80 -25.52 -16.49
C LYS A 23 7.02 -24.82 -17.62
N ILE A 24 6.10 -23.92 -17.27
CA ILE A 24 5.32 -23.15 -18.24
C ILE A 24 6.24 -22.23 -19.05
N LEU A 25 7.11 -21.49 -18.37
CA LEU A 25 8.03 -20.54 -18.99
C LEU A 25 9.09 -21.26 -19.85
N GLU A 26 9.68 -22.36 -19.37
CA GLU A 26 10.61 -23.19 -20.13
C GLU A 26 9.98 -23.81 -21.38
N ALA A 27 8.72 -24.21 -21.28
CA ALA A 27 7.99 -24.75 -22.42
C ALA A 27 7.70 -23.68 -23.49
N HIS A 28 7.43 -22.44 -23.07
CA HIS A 28 7.11 -21.34 -23.95
C HIS A 28 8.37 -20.64 -24.51
N TYR A 29 9.35 -20.37 -23.65
CA TYR A 29 10.57 -19.64 -23.99
C TYR A 29 11.80 -20.57 -24.00
N LYS A 30 11.98 -21.34 -25.08
CA LYS A 30 13.06 -22.31 -25.20
C LYS A 30 14.49 -21.75 -25.12
N ASN A 31 14.64 -20.46 -25.35
CA ASN A 31 15.93 -19.77 -25.43
C ASN A 31 16.16 -18.74 -24.32
N ARG A 32 15.27 -18.69 -23.30
CA ARG A 32 15.40 -17.80 -22.15
C ARG A 32 15.77 -18.60 -20.90
N GLU A 33 16.73 -18.12 -20.17
CA GLU A 33 17.10 -18.69 -18.88
C GLU A 33 16.04 -18.35 -17.82
N ILE A 34 15.65 -19.33 -17.02
CA ILE A 34 14.73 -19.16 -15.90
C ILE A 34 15.52 -19.32 -14.60
N ILE A 35 15.62 -18.22 -13.84
CA ILE A 35 16.38 -18.14 -12.60
C ILE A 35 15.40 -18.05 -11.43
N VAL A 36 15.42 -19.03 -10.53
CA VAL A 36 14.56 -19.02 -9.34
C VAL A 36 15.36 -18.59 -8.12
N LEU A 37 14.93 -17.47 -7.53
CA LEU A 37 15.54 -16.93 -6.32
C LEU A 37 14.65 -17.13 -5.08
N HIS A 38 15.27 -17.64 -4.03
CA HIS A 38 14.61 -17.86 -2.75
C HIS A 38 14.96 -16.73 -1.78
N THR A 39 14.01 -15.88 -1.46
CA THR A 39 14.22 -14.70 -0.61
C THR A 39 14.25 -14.98 0.88
N ALA A 40 13.92 -16.20 1.32
CA ALA A 40 13.77 -16.53 2.73
C ALA A 40 14.31 -17.92 3.10
N SER A 41 15.41 -18.35 2.46
CA SER A 41 16.06 -19.64 2.77
C SER A 41 17.01 -19.58 3.98
N TYR A 42 17.08 -18.43 4.67
CA TYR A 42 17.93 -18.30 5.85
C TYR A 42 17.20 -18.75 7.12
N LYS A 43 17.88 -19.54 7.92
CA LYS A 43 17.47 -19.89 9.27
C LYS A 43 18.12 -18.91 10.24
N SER A 44 17.45 -17.83 10.55
CA SER A 44 17.96 -16.85 11.49
C SER A 44 17.07 -16.74 12.72
N LEU A 45 17.67 -16.97 13.87
CA LEU A 45 17.07 -16.60 15.16
C LEU A 45 17.23 -15.10 15.43
N THR A 46 17.94 -14.36 14.58
CA THR A 46 18.18 -12.92 14.74
C THR A 46 17.09 -12.12 14.08
N ASN A 47 16.63 -11.06 14.76
CA ASN A 47 15.60 -10.16 14.30
C ASN A 47 16.18 -8.97 13.50
N GLU A 48 17.37 -9.10 12.96
CA GLU A 48 18.13 -7.98 12.39
C GLU A 48 17.94 -7.78 10.89
N ILE A 49 17.49 -8.84 10.17
CA ILE A 49 17.36 -8.80 8.71
C ILE A 49 16.10 -8.00 8.32
N THR A 50 16.30 -7.03 7.43
CA THR A 50 15.26 -6.17 6.86
C THR A 50 14.99 -6.51 5.39
N ILE A 51 13.89 -6.00 4.83
CA ILE A 51 13.62 -6.07 3.39
C ILE A 51 14.75 -5.39 2.58
N LYS A 52 15.40 -4.36 3.13
CA LYS A 52 16.53 -3.67 2.47
C LYS A 52 17.76 -4.58 2.38
N ASP A 53 18.04 -5.37 3.42
CA ASP A 53 19.13 -6.33 3.40
C ASP A 53 18.89 -7.43 2.36
N ILE A 54 17.63 -7.88 2.23
CA ILE A 54 17.25 -8.85 1.19
C ILE A 54 17.41 -8.23 -0.20
N ALA A 55 17.02 -6.96 -0.38
CA ALA A 55 17.20 -6.24 -1.65
C ALA A 55 18.68 -6.05 -2.02
N GLU A 56 19.56 -5.84 -1.04
CA GLU A 56 21.02 -5.82 -1.26
C GLU A 56 21.57 -7.20 -1.64
N ALA A 57 21.14 -8.23 -0.94
CA ALA A 57 21.52 -9.62 -1.28
C ALA A 57 21.04 -10.00 -2.69
N PHE A 58 19.83 -9.59 -3.06
CA PHE A 58 19.29 -9.74 -4.40
C PHE A 58 20.20 -9.08 -5.46
N ASP A 59 20.65 -7.85 -5.25
CA ASP A 59 21.58 -7.18 -6.16
C ASP A 59 22.88 -7.96 -6.36
N ARG A 60 23.46 -8.45 -5.27
CA ARG A 60 24.70 -9.22 -5.33
C ARG A 60 24.53 -10.54 -6.09
N VAL A 61 23.39 -11.21 -5.88
CA VAL A 61 23.07 -12.44 -6.61
C VAL A 61 22.86 -12.14 -8.10
N LEU A 62 22.11 -11.11 -8.46
CA LEU A 62 21.94 -10.72 -9.87
C LEU A 62 23.27 -10.46 -10.55
N ARG A 63 24.19 -9.71 -9.92
CA ARG A 63 25.51 -9.42 -10.48
C ARG A 63 26.35 -10.69 -10.65
N SER A 64 26.20 -11.68 -9.81
CA SER A 64 26.96 -12.93 -9.94
C SER A 64 26.44 -13.87 -11.03
N TYR A 65 25.15 -13.74 -11.42
CA TYR A 65 24.52 -14.63 -12.40
C TYR A 65 24.36 -13.99 -13.79
N ILE A 66 23.95 -12.72 -13.83
CA ILE A 66 23.61 -12.03 -15.08
C ILE A 66 24.38 -10.73 -15.25
N GLU A 67 25.42 -10.50 -14.44
CA GLU A 67 26.24 -9.28 -14.48
C GLU A 67 25.37 -8.01 -14.54
N ASP A 68 25.50 -7.22 -15.62
CA ASP A 68 24.71 -5.99 -15.86
C ASP A 68 23.66 -6.18 -16.95
N GLU A 69 23.31 -7.41 -17.32
CA GLU A 69 22.29 -7.68 -18.33
C GLU A 69 20.89 -7.23 -17.90
N GLU A 70 20.05 -7.00 -18.89
CA GLU A 70 18.62 -6.77 -18.71
C GLU A 70 17.90 -8.07 -18.34
N PHE A 71 16.84 -7.97 -17.54
CA PHE A 71 16.05 -9.13 -17.12
C PHE A 71 14.58 -8.78 -16.95
N ASP A 72 13.73 -9.82 -16.89
CA ASP A 72 12.34 -9.74 -16.49
C ASP A 72 12.15 -10.41 -15.14
N ALA A 73 11.22 -9.92 -14.32
CA ALA A 73 10.97 -10.47 -13.00
C ALA A 73 9.50 -10.86 -12.82
N ILE A 74 9.28 -12.06 -12.26
CA ILE A 74 7.97 -12.47 -11.74
C ILE A 74 8.13 -12.62 -10.23
N VAL A 75 7.41 -11.80 -9.50
CA VAL A 75 7.50 -11.75 -8.03
C VAL A 75 6.19 -12.17 -7.38
N HIS A 76 6.28 -12.84 -6.25
CA HIS A 76 5.12 -13.22 -5.45
C HIS A 76 5.18 -12.59 -4.06
N SER A 77 4.03 -12.11 -3.58
CA SER A 77 3.89 -11.67 -2.18
C SER A 77 4.94 -10.64 -1.77
N THR A 78 5.76 -10.92 -0.75
CA THR A 78 6.85 -10.07 -0.22
C THR A 78 7.94 -9.79 -1.27
N GLY A 79 8.07 -10.62 -2.30
CA GLY A 79 9.01 -10.40 -3.41
C GLY A 79 8.81 -9.03 -4.08
N MET A 80 7.58 -8.49 -4.08
CA MET A 80 7.31 -7.14 -4.56
C MET A 80 8.00 -6.07 -3.70
N LEU A 81 8.01 -6.22 -2.38
CA LEU A 81 8.68 -5.27 -1.49
C LEU A 81 10.20 -5.31 -1.70
N VAL A 82 10.75 -6.50 -1.96
CA VAL A 82 12.19 -6.66 -2.25
C VAL A 82 12.57 -5.93 -3.54
N ILE A 83 11.83 -6.15 -4.64
CA ILE A 83 12.14 -5.52 -5.93
C ILE A 83 11.96 -4.00 -5.87
N ARG A 84 10.91 -3.51 -5.22
CA ARG A 84 10.67 -2.08 -5.02
C ARG A 84 11.78 -1.42 -4.18
N ALA A 85 12.21 -2.08 -3.08
CA ALA A 85 13.34 -1.61 -2.28
C ALA A 85 14.64 -1.60 -3.09
N TRP A 86 14.88 -2.62 -3.91
CA TRP A 86 16.03 -2.67 -4.81
C TRP A 86 16.03 -1.53 -5.81
N LEU A 87 14.89 -1.24 -6.45
CA LEU A 87 14.74 -0.15 -7.40
C LEU A 87 14.96 1.22 -6.76
N THR A 88 14.41 1.45 -5.56
CA THR A 88 14.37 2.78 -4.94
C THR A 88 15.61 3.09 -4.12
N THR A 89 16.15 2.12 -3.38
CA THR A 89 17.28 2.35 -2.48
C THR A 89 18.59 2.52 -3.26
N TYR A 90 18.72 1.84 -4.39
CA TYR A 90 19.97 1.78 -5.14
C TYR A 90 19.90 2.44 -6.52
N ALA A 91 18.74 2.92 -6.94
CA ALA A 91 18.56 3.51 -8.27
C ALA A 91 19.48 4.71 -8.55
N TYR A 92 19.94 5.37 -7.50
CA TYR A 92 20.84 6.51 -7.57
C TYR A 92 22.25 6.24 -7.03
N ALA A 93 22.54 5.03 -6.57
CA ALA A 93 23.92 4.67 -6.21
C ALA A 93 24.80 4.70 -7.45
N ALA A 94 25.88 5.47 -7.38
CA ALA A 94 26.80 5.86 -8.42
C ALA A 94 26.87 4.90 -9.63
N ASN A 95 26.48 5.38 -10.80
CA ASN A 95 26.70 4.81 -12.13
C ASN A 95 25.95 3.53 -12.53
N VAL A 96 25.02 2.98 -11.75
CA VAL A 96 24.23 1.81 -12.16
C VAL A 96 22.78 2.19 -12.30
N ASN A 97 22.28 2.31 -13.51
CA ASN A 97 20.85 2.54 -13.76
C ASN A 97 20.08 1.21 -13.64
N ARG A 98 19.72 0.82 -12.43
CA ARG A 98 19.02 -0.45 -12.13
C ARG A 98 17.63 -0.50 -12.75
N ARG A 99 16.94 0.63 -12.85
CA ARG A 99 15.61 0.71 -13.44
C ARG A 99 15.60 0.27 -14.90
N SER A 100 16.62 0.62 -15.66
CA SER A 100 16.73 0.26 -17.08
C SER A 100 17.04 -1.23 -17.29
N ARG A 101 17.55 -1.92 -16.29
CA ARG A 101 17.85 -3.36 -16.37
C ARG A 101 16.61 -4.23 -16.22
N LEU A 102 15.66 -3.84 -15.36
CA LEU A 102 14.38 -4.52 -15.20
C LEU A 102 13.43 -4.04 -16.30
N LYS A 103 13.00 -4.95 -17.17
CA LYS A 103 12.11 -4.60 -18.29
C LYS A 103 10.65 -4.90 -18.00
N HIS A 104 10.37 -6.06 -17.42
CA HIS A 104 9.02 -6.42 -17.01
C HIS A 104 9.01 -6.81 -15.53
N LEU A 105 8.02 -6.32 -14.81
CA LEU A 105 7.75 -6.68 -13.43
C LEU A 105 6.33 -7.23 -13.32
N ILE A 106 6.22 -8.54 -13.13
CA ILE A 106 4.95 -9.22 -12.96
C ILE A 106 4.77 -9.53 -11.48
N GLY A 107 3.75 -8.95 -10.85
CA GLY A 107 3.38 -9.20 -9.47
C GLY A 107 2.26 -10.21 -9.37
N LEU A 108 2.52 -11.37 -8.78
CA LEU A 108 1.53 -12.38 -8.43
C LEU A 108 1.14 -12.21 -6.96
N ALA A 109 -0.07 -11.78 -6.67
CA ALA A 109 -0.54 -11.48 -5.33
C ALA A 109 0.46 -10.65 -4.49
N PRO A 110 0.97 -9.53 -5.03
CA PRO A 110 2.05 -8.80 -4.39
C PRO A 110 1.59 -8.11 -3.10
N ALA A 111 2.41 -8.15 -2.06
CA ALA A 111 2.15 -7.46 -0.80
C ALA A 111 2.58 -5.98 -0.88
N THR A 112 2.10 -5.24 -1.88
CA THR A 112 2.52 -3.85 -2.21
C THR A 112 2.40 -2.92 -1.01
N PHE A 113 1.31 -3.05 -0.23
CA PHE A 113 1.07 -2.32 1.01
C PHE A 113 1.01 -3.22 2.24
N GLY A 114 1.57 -4.43 2.16
CA GLY A 114 1.63 -5.38 3.24
C GLY A 114 0.42 -6.31 3.35
N SER A 115 0.33 -7.00 4.49
CA SER A 115 -0.72 -7.98 4.77
C SER A 115 -1.32 -7.78 6.16
N PRO A 116 -2.64 -7.87 6.32
CA PRO A 116 -3.29 -7.81 7.62
C PRO A 116 -2.95 -9.02 8.52
N LEU A 117 -2.39 -10.08 7.95
CA LEU A 117 -2.01 -11.28 8.71
C LEU A 117 -0.65 -11.14 9.41
N ALA A 118 0.19 -10.21 8.98
CA ALA A 118 1.53 -10.07 9.53
C ALA A 118 1.53 -9.71 11.03
N HIS A 119 0.53 -8.94 11.50
CA HIS A 119 0.40 -8.59 12.92
C HIS A 119 -0.03 -9.78 13.82
N LYS A 120 -0.73 -10.78 13.26
CA LYS A 120 -1.14 -11.97 14.01
C LYS A 120 0.04 -12.88 14.38
N GLY A 121 1.22 -12.48 13.98
CA GLY A 121 2.47 -13.11 14.32
C GLY A 121 2.86 -14.27 13.40
N ARG A 122 4.04 -14.78 13.65
CA ARG A 122 4.70 -15.83 12.85
C ARG A 122 3.86 -17.09 12.68
N SER A 123 3.11 -17.46 13.73
CA SER A 123 2.30 -18.68 13.77
C SER A 123 1.18 -18.70 12.73
N TRP A 124 0.52 -17.59 12.56
CA TRP A 124 -0.61 -17.48 11.64
C TRP A 124 -0.15 -17.36 10.19
N LEU A 125 0.78 -16.45 9.93
CA LEU A 125 1.26 -16.23 8.57
C LEU A 125 1.91 -17.50 7.99
N GLY A 126 2.74 -18.16 8.77
CA GLY A 126 3.35 -19.43 8.39
C GLY A 126 2.33 -20.53 8.11
N SER A 127 1.35 -20.73 8.99
CA SER A 127 0.34 -21.79 8.82
C SER A 127 -0.59 -21.55 7.63
N VAL A 128 -0.89 -20.30 7.34
CA VAL A 128 -1.73 -19.92 6.19
C VAL A 128 -0.99 -20.11 4.87
N ILE A 129 0.29 -19.74 4.81
CA ILE A 129 1.09 -19.80 3.58
C ILE A 129 1.60 -21.22 3.29
N THR A 130 2.14 -21.94 4.27
CA THR A 130 2.82 -23.23 4.02
C THR A 130 1.93 -24.45 4.07
N GLY A 131 0.77 -24.35 4.65
CA GLY A 131 -0.26 -25.43 4.57
C GLY A 131 -0.05 -26.68 5.39
N HIS A 132 1.10 -26.96 5.96
CA HIS A 132 1.39 -28.28 6.48
C HIS A 132 2.03 -28.40 7.87
N LYS A 133 2.46 -27.33 8.54
CA LYS A 133 3.07 -27.49 9.88
C LYS A 133 2.64 -26.37 10.82
N ILE A 134 1.70 -26.68 11.71
CA ILE A 134 1.31 -25.82 12.83
C ILE A 134 2.42 -25.75 13.90
N LEU A 135 3.32 -26.73 13.91
CA LEU A 135 4.40 -26.88 14.89
C LEU A 135 5.64 -27.49 14.19
N GLY A 136 6.68 -26.71 13.97
CA GLY A 136 7.96 -27.17 13.44
C GLY A 136 9.02 -26.07 13.46
N PRO A 137 10.32 -26.41 13.36
CA PRO A 137 11.42 -25.44 13.40
C PRO A 137 11.38 -24.39 12.28
N ASP A 138 10.74 -24.69 11.14
CA ASP A 138 10.57 -23.76 10.01
C ASP A 138 9.63 -22.58 10.34
N PHE A 139 8.99 -22.64 11.48
CA PHE A 139 8.05 -21.67 12.03
C PHE A 139 8.71 -20.40 12.63
N LEU A 140 9.99 -20.49 12.95
CA LEU A 140 10.75 -19.43 13.64
C LEU A 140 11.56 -18.52 12.69
N GLU A 141 11.39 -18.67 11.38
CA GLU A 141 12.35 -18.15 10.40
C GLU A 141 12.17 -16.69 9.99
N ALA A 142 11.05 -16.01 10.32
CA ALA A 142 10.94 -14.57 10.08
C ALA A 142 11.44 -13.76 11.24
N GLY A 143 12.36 -12.87 10.96
CA GLY A 143 12.71 -11.79 11.88
C GLY A 143 11.50 -10.85 12.11
N ASN A 144 11.39 -10.28 13.30
CA ASN A 144 10.33 -9.32 13.62
C ASN A 144 10.35 -8.13 12.66
N LEU A 145 11.53 -7.68 12.20
CA LEU A 145 11.67 -6.55 11.28
C LEU A 145 11.02 -6.80 9.90
N ILE A 146 11.09 -8.03 9.38
CA ILE A 146 10.40 -8.36 8.13
C ILE A 146 8.88 -8.34 8.33
N LEU A 147 8.39 -8.91 9.43
CA LEU A 147 6.96 -8.90 9.75
C LEU A 147 6.45 -7.50 10.00
N ASP A 148 7.21 -6.67 10.70
CA ASP A 148 6.88 -5.26 10.93
C ASP A 148 6.79 -4.49 9.60
N ASN A 149 7.70 -4.76 8.66
CA ASN A 149 7.67 -4.16 7.32
C ASN A 149 6.52 -4.71 6.45
N LEU A 150 6.15 -5.98 6.65
CA LEU A 150 5.08 -6.66 5.92
C LEU A 150 3.69 -6.38 6.52
N GLU A 151 3.60 -5.82 7.72
CA GLU A 151 2.31 -5.46 8.31
C GLU A 151 1.59 -4.44 7.43
N LEU A 152 0.27 -4.62 7.30
CA LEU A 152 -0.58 -3.78 6.46
C LEU A 152 -0.47 -2.30 6.84
N GLY A 153 -0.16 -1.45 5.86
CA GLY A 153 -0.02 -0.02 6.06
C GLY A 153 1.17 0.37 6.93
N SER A 154 2.20 -0.48 6.99
CA SER A 154 3.41 -0.23 7.77
C SER A 154 4.12 1.07 7.34
N ARG A 155 4.93 1.62 8.24
CA ARG A 155 5.77 2.76 7.92
C ARG A 155 6.69 2.48 6.74
N PHE A 156 7.20 1.26 6.63
CA PHE A 156 8.05 0.86 5.50
C PHE A 156 7.30 0.95 4.16
N THR A 157 6.09 0.40 4.07
CA THR A 157 5.30 0.45 2.83
C THR A 157 4.84 1.87 2.50
N TRP A 158 4.54 2.69 3.51
CA TRP A 158 4.26 4.12 3.37
C TRP A 158 5.46 4.87 2.77
N ASP A 159 6.64 4.73 3.36
CA ASP A 159 7.85 5.41 2.90
C ASP A 159 8.26 4.91 1.50
N LEU A 160 8.14 3.61 1.24
CA LEU A 160 8.42 3.01 -0.07
C LEU A 160 7.52 3.57 -1.17
N ALA A 161 6.21 3.72 -0.90
CA ALA A 161 5.27 4.32 -1.85
C ALA A 161 5.63 5.78 -2.18
N HIS A 162 6.15 6.54 -1.23
CA HIS A 162 6.64 7.90 -1.49
C HIS A 162 7.92 7.91 -2.34
N LEU A 163 8.70 6.83 -2.34
CA LEU A 163 9.89 6.73 -3.18
C LEU A 163 9.55 6.39 -4.63
N ASP A 164 8.64 5.48 -4.89
CA ASP A 164 8.40 4.96 -6.24
C ASP A 164 7.04 5.30 -6.85
N LEU A 165 5.97 5.41 -6.05
CA LEU A 165 4.60 5.57 -6.57
C LEU A 165 4.11 7.02 -6.57
N ILE A 166 4.47 7.81 -5.56
CA ILE A 166 3.95 9.17 -5.35
C ILE A 166 4.88 10.26 -5.89
N GLY A 167 6.08 9.92 -6.29
CA GLY A 167 6.99 10.87 -6.95
C GLY A 167 7.58 11.99 -6.08
N SER A 168 7.40 11.96 -4.77
CA SER A 168 7.83 13.02 -3.85
C SER A 168 9.26 12.89 -3.31
N ALA A 169 10.08 12.01 -3.85
CA ALA A 169 11.45 11.86 -3.38
C ALA A 169 12.26 13.13 -3.69
N GLN A 170 12.83 13.73 -2.67
CA GLN A 170 13.65 14.96 -2.74
C GLN A 170 14.83 14.86 -3.69
N ASN A 171 15.20 13.66 -4.14
CA ASN A 171 16.35 13.36 -5.00
C ASN A 171 15.97 12.83 -6.39
N LYS A 172 14.68 12.83 -6.77
CA LYS A 172 14.27 12.51 -8.13
C LYS A 172 14.42 13.74 -9.02
N PRO A 173 14.93 13.58 -10.25
CA PRO A 173 14.64 14.56 -11.28
C PRO A 173 13.11 14.72 -11.32
N LYS A 174 12.61 15.96 -11.22
CA LYS A 174 11.19 16.22 -11.29
C LYS A 174 10.65 15.51 -12.54
N ASN A 175 9.68 14.63 -12.35
CA ASN A 175 8.88 13.97 -13.40
C ASN A 175 9.44 12.69 -14.05
N GLU A 176 10.40 11.98 -13.47
CA GLU A 176 10.72 10.63 -13.98
C GLU A 176 9.89 9.55 -13.27
N PRO A 177 8.97 8.85 -13.96
CA PRO A 177 8.25 7.71 -13.39
C PRO A 177 9.21 6.55 -13.10
N TYR A 178 8.86 5.72 -12.11
CA TYR A 178 9.61 4.48 -11.83
C TYR A 178 9.19 3.32 -12.73
N TYR A 179 8.02 3.42 -13.34
CA TYR A 179 7.38 2.32 -14.06
C TYR A 179 6.80 2.80 -15.39
N GLY A 180 6.85 1.94 -16.40
CA GLY A 180 6.12 2.09 -17.64
C GLY A 180 6.63 3.11 -18.66
N GLU A 181 7.89 3.49 -18.57
CA GLU A 181 8.51 4.37 -19.57
C GLU A 181 9.48 3.56 -20.46
N ASP A 182 9.30 3.66 -21.77
CA ASP A 182 10.05 2.90 -22.76
C ASP A 182 11.56 2.93 -22.52
N ASN A 183 12.14 1.73 -22.43
CA ASN A 183 13.58 1.49 -22.28
C ASN A 183 14.26 2.06 -21.03
N LYS A 184 13.55 2.82 -20.19
CA LYS A 184 14.12 3.45 -19.00
C LYS A 184 13.61 2.83 -17.70
N THR A 185 12.37 2.37 -17.68
CA THR A 185 11.71 1.83 -16.51
C THR A 185 10.92 0.57 -16.86
N PRO A 186 10.69 -0.36 -15.91
CA PRO A 186 9.95 -1.58 -16.20
C PRO A 186 8.47 -1.30 -16.50
N TYR A 187 7.90 -2.08 -17.40
CA TYR A 187 6.47 -2.28 -17.50
C TYR A 187 6.00 -3.18 -16.35
N VAL A 188 4.87 -2.86 -15.73
CA VAL A 188 4.37 -3.56 -14.55
C VAL A 188 2.99 -4.14 -14.80
N PHE A 189 2.79 -5.36 -14.31
CA PHE A 189 1.59 -6.15 -14.49
C PHE A 189 1.23 -6.80 -13.16
N ILE A 190 0.00 -6.58 -12.66
CA ILE A 190 -0.40 -7.02 -11.31
C ILE A 190 -1.57 -8.00 -11.41
N PHE A 191 -1.38 -9.16 -10.79
CA PHE A 191 -2.39 -10.22 -10.70
C PHE A 191 -2.65 -10.58 -9.24
N CYS A 192 -3.91 -10.77 -8.86
CA CYS A 192 -4.29 -11.20 -7.52
C CYS A 192 -5.44 -12.21 -7.59
N GLY A 193 -5.37 -13.25 -6.78
CA GLY A 193 -6.49 -14.21 -6.68
C GLY A 193 -7.73 -13.56 -6.07
N ASN A 194 -8.91 -14.03 -6.46
CA ASN A 194 -10.18 -13.51 -5.95
C ASN A 194 -10.87 -14.46 -4.95
N GLN A 195 -10.20 -15.53 -4.54
CA GLN A 195 -10.70 -16.48 -3.54
C GLN A 195 -9.86 -16.43 -2.27
N GLY A 196 -10.51 -16.61 -1.12
CA GLY A 196 -9.84 -16.89 0.13
C GLY A 196 -9.47 -18.37 0.29
N TYR A 197 -9.00 -18.72 1.46
CA TYR A 197 -8.68 -20.10 1.82
C TYR A 197 -9.94 -20.87 2.24
N ASP A 198 -9.92 -22.17 2.04
CA ASP A 198 -10.98 -23.08 2.51
C ASP A 198 -10.68 -23.68 3.91
N GLY A 199 -11.73 -24.22 4.55
CA GLY A 199 -11.62 -24.92 5.82
C GLY A 199 -11.17 -24.02 6.96
N LEU A 200 -10.34 -24.55 7.88
CA LEU A 200 -9.86 -23.81 9.07
C LEU A 200 -9.03 -22.57 8.71
N ARG A 201 -8.40 -22.54 7.55
CA ARG A 201 -7.65 -21.38 7.07
C ARG A 201 -8.58 -20.24 6.65
N GLY A 202 -9.82 -20.56 6.29
CA GLY A 202 -10.85 -19.57 5.97
C GLY A 202 -11.12 -18.57 7.10
N LEU A 203 -10.76 -18.89 8.34
CA LEU A 203 -10.83 -17.95 9.47
C LEU A 203 -9.89 -16.75 9.34
N ALA A 204 -8.89 -16.84 8.44
CA ALA A 204 -7.98 -15.72 8.12
C ALA A 204 -8.52 -14.82 7.01
N ASN A 205 -9.49 -15.29 6.25
CA ASN A 205 -10.00 -14.55 5.10
C ASN A 205 -10.60 -13.22 5.53
N THR A 206 -10.26 -12.19 4.78
CA THR A 206 -10.92 -10.89 4.82
C THR A 206 -11.61 -10.65 3.49
N ALA A 207 -12.75 -10.00 3.49
CA ALA A 207 -13.44 -9.64 2.26
C ALA A 207 -12.54 -8.75 1.37
N GLY A 208 -12.66 -8.88 0.06
CA GLY A 208 -11.80 -8.13 -0.88
C GLY A 208 -10.33 -8.54 -0.84
N SER A 209 -10.03 -9.81 -0.58
CA SER A 209 -8.67 -10.34 -0.50
C SER A 209 -8.55 -11.73 -1.15
N ASP A 210 -7.31 -12.17 -1.36
CA ASP A 210 -6.97 -13.53 -1.77
C ASP A 210 -6.75 -14.50 -0.57
N GLY A 211 -7.16 -14.05 0.63
CA GLY A 211 -6.95 -14.73 1.90
C GLY A 211 -5.71 -14.25 2.65
N THR A 212 -4.77 -13.56 2.03
CA THR A 212 -3.53 -13.06 2.64
C THR A 212 -3.32 -11.56 2.42
N VAL A 213 -3.51 -11.08 1.19
CA VAL A 213 -3.37 -9.67 0.81
C VAL A 213 -4.69 -9.14 0.29
N ARG A 214 -4.97 -7.87 0.57
CA ARG A 214 -6.17 -7.18 0.07
C ARG A 214 -5.98 -6.79 -1.40
N TRP A 215 -7.01 -6.90 -2.23
CA TRP A 215 -6.93 -6.59 -3.66
C TRP A 215 -6.42 -5.18 -3.93
N ALA A 216 -7.02 -4.17 -3.29
CA ALA A 216 -6.56 -2.79 -3.42
C ALA A 216 -5.12 -2.58 -2.91
N GLY A 217 -4.72 -3.37 -1.90
CA GLY A 217 -3.36 -3.36 -1.35
C GLY A 217 -2.31 -4.06 -2.22
N CYS A 218 -2.73 -4.81 -3.25
CA CYS A 218 -1.83 -5.37 -4.26
C CYS A 218 -1.46 -4.37 -5.34
N ALA A 219 -2.40 -3.47 -5.68
CA ALA A 219 -2.23 -2.53 -6.78
C ALA A 219 -1.05 -1.58 -6.54
N LEU A 220 -0.39 -1.18 -7.64
CA LEU A 220 0.58 -0.09 -7.63
C LEU A 220 -0.07 1.26 -7.91
N ASN A 221 -1.29 1.27 -8.45
CA ASN A 221 -2.04 2.51 -8.63
C ASN A 221 -2.33 3.15 -7.27
N SER A 222 -1.64 4.24 -7.01
CA SER A 222 -1.68 4.93 -5.72
C SER A 222 -1.70 6.43 -5.93
N ARG A 223 -2.29 7.12 -4.98
CA ARG A 223 -2.31 8.58 -4.94
C ARG A 223 -2.18 9.07 -3.52
N LYS A 224 -1.88 10.36 -3.37
CA LYS A 224 -1.74 11.01 -2.08
C LYS A 224 -2.65 12.23 -2.00
N LEU A 225 -3.34 12.33 -0.86
CA LEU A 225 -4.03 13.53 -0.42
C LEU A 225 -3.28 14.08 0.80
N ILE A 226 -3.06 15.39 0.83
CA ILE A 226 -2.57 16.09 2.01
C ILE A 226 -3.69 16.99 2.51
N LEU A 227 -4.17 16.73 3.72
CA LEU A 227 -5.10 17.58 4.44
C LEU A 227 -4.28 18.42 5.42
N ASP A 228 -3.78 19.55 4.95
CA ASP A 228 -2.95 20.45 5.75
C ASP A 228 -3.85 21.41 6.53
N LEU A 229 -4.09 21.08 7.80
CA LEU A 229 -4.89 21.90 8.72
C LEU A 229 -4.02 22.84 9.55
N THR A 230 -2.72 22.96 9.27
CA THR A 230 -1.83 23.86 9.99
C THR A 230 -1.94 25.31 9.51
N GLN A 231 -2.47 25.51 8.29
CA GLN A 231 -2.59 26.80 7.63
C GLN A 231 -4.03 27.33 7.70
N ASP A 232 -4.16 28.65 7.87
CA ASP A 232 -5.46 29.32 7.81
C ASP A 232 -6.02 29.23 6.38
N PRO A 233 -7.21 28.64 6.18
CA PRO A 233 -7.86 28.56 4.87
C PRO A 233 -8.11 29.93 4.23
N SER A 234 -8.24 30.99 5.03
CA SER A 234 -8.42 32.35 4.51
C SER A 234 -7.21 32.87 3.76
N GLN A 235 -6.01 32.36 4.08
CA GLN A 235 -4.75 32.71 3.42
C GLN A 235 -4.44 31.81 2.23
N ASN A 236 -5.09 30.66 2.14
CA ASN A 236 -4.87 29.67 1.09
C ASN A 236 -6.21 29.23 0.49
N LYS A 237 -6.96 30.21 -0.03
CA LYS A 237 -8.34 30.01 -0.54
C LYS A 237 -8.48 28.93 -1.61
N ASP A 238 -7.38 28.57 -2.26
CA ASP A 238 -7.43 27.69 -3.42
C ASP A 238 -7.08 26.23 -3.10
N LYS A 239 -6.49 25.89 -1.94
CA LYS A 239 -6.03 24.52 -1.67
C LYS A 239 -5.99 24.13 -0.20
N PRO A 240 -7.10 23.93 0.49
CA PRO A 240 -7.09 23.29 1.81
C PRO A 240 -6.72 21.78 1.71
N VAL A 241 -6.83 21.21 0.50
CA VAL A 241 -6.50 19.82 0.19
C VAL A 241 -5.58 19.82 -1.01
N GLU A 242 -4.36 19.34 -0.84
CA GLU A 242 -3.42 19.13 -1.93
C GLU A 242 -3.45 17.65 -2.32
N GLU A 243 -3.86 17.35 -3.53
CA GLU A 243 -3.78 16.01 -4.09
C GLU A 243 -2.43 15.83 -4.79
N ARG A 244 -1.66 14.83 -4.33
CA ARG A 244 -0.43 14.39 -4.97
C ARG A 244 -0.54 12.90 -5.25
N GLY A 245 -0.40 12.54 -6.49
CA GLY A 245 -0.49 11.14 -6.79
C GLY A 245 -0.53 10.84 -8.26
N LYS A 246 -1.55 11.23 -8.93
CA LYS A 246 -1.48 11.39 -10.38
C LYS A 246 -1.13 12.85 -10.62
N PRO A 247 0.07 13.21 -11.13
CA PRO A 247 0.38 14.60 -11.42
C PRO A 247 -0.61 15.09 -12.48
N ASP A 248 -1.51 16.00 -12.10
CA ASP A 248 -2.41 16.65 -13.06
C ASP A 248 -1.64 17.48 -14.08
N GLU A 249 -0.40 17.84 -13.73
CA GLU A 249 0.46 18.67 -14.54
C GLU A 249 1.10 17.93 -15.73
N HIS A 250 1.17 16.58 -15.67
CA HIS A 250 1.78 15.77 -16.71
C HIS A 250 1.02 14.45 -16.91
N PRO A 251 -0.20 14.50 -17.47
CA PRO A 251 -1.01 13.29 -17.70
C PRO A 251 -0.34 12.28 -18.62
N GLU A 252 0.61 12.70 -19.44
CA GLU A 252 1.43 11.86 -20.31
C GLU A 252 2.40 10.94 -19.53
N HIS A 253 2.69 11.25 -18.29
CA HIS A 253 3.55 10.42 -17.43
C HIS A 253 2.76 9.51 -16.47
N GLN A 254 1.44 9.54 -16.56
CA GLN A 254 0.59 8.65 -15.78
C GLN A 254 0.47 7.30 -16.45
N ILE A 255 0.95 6.27 -15.77
CA ILE A 255 0.75 4.90 -16.19
C ILE A 255 -0.32 4.29 -15.32
N ASP A 256 -1.41 3.92 -15.96
CA ASP A 256 -2.45 3.14 -15.33
C ASP A 256 -2.01 1.68 -15.34
N ILE A 257 -1.63 1.18 -14.18
CA ILE A 257 -1.22 -0.21 -13.99
C ILE A 257 -2.47 -0.99 -13.56
N PRO A 258 -3.10 -1.79 -14.45
CA PRO A 258 -4.31 -2.50 -14.09
C PRO A 258 -4.02 -3.60 -13.07
N LEU A 259 -4.92 -3.74 -12.09
CA LEU A 259 -5.01 -4.94 -11.28
C LEU A 259 -5.89 -5.96 -12.00
N VAL A 260 -5.37 -7.15 -12.27
CA VAL A 260 -6.12 -8.26 -12.82
C VAL A 260 -6.48 -9.24 -11.71
N LEU A 261 -7.76 -9.40 -11.43
CA LEU A 261 -8.23 -10.46 -10.54
C LEU A 261 -8.24 -11.80 -11.28
N VAL A 262 -7.74 -12.84 -10.63
CA VAL A 262 -7.64 -14.18 -11.20
C VAL A 262 -8.68 -15.09 -10.55
N ASP A 263 -9.69 -15.47 -11.33
CA ASP A 263 -10.80 -16.26 -10.83
C ASP A 263 -10.35 -17.64 -10.34
N GLY A 264 -10.90 -18.05 -9.22
CA GLY A 264 -10.65 -19.35 -8.63
C GLY A 264 -9.29 -19.51 -7.95
N HIS A 265 -8.48 -18.46 -7.83
CA HIS A 265 -7.18 -18.50 -7.17
C HIS A 265 -7.19 -17.78 -5.83
N ASN A 266 -6.43 -18.30 -4.87
CA ASN A 266 -6.04 -17.64 -3.64
C ASN A 266 -4.54 -17.33 -3.66
N HIS A 267 -4.03 -16.74 -2.58
CA HIS A 267 -2.64 -16.32 -2.45
C HIS A 267 -1.62 -17.41 -2.80
N ASN A 268 -1.91 -18.65 -2.46
CA ASN A 268 -1.00 -19.78 -2.73
C ASN A 268 -1.21 -20.36 -4.12
N THR A 269 -2.46 -20.57 -4.52
CA THR A 269 -2.75 -21.30 -5.78
C THR A 269 -2.38 -20.49 -7.01
N ILE A 270 -2.29 -19.16 -6.92
CA ILE A 270 -1.83 -18.30 -8.03
C ILE A 270 -0.39 -18.63 -8.46
N VAL A 271 0.41 -19.15 -7.54
CA VAL A 271 1.80 -19.56 -7.80
C VAL A 271 1.91 -21.08 -7.99
N HIS A 272 1.28 -21.86 -7.10
CA HIS A 272 1.45 -23.32 -7.09
C HIS A 272 0.62 -24.05 -8.12
N ASN A 273 -0.50 -23.48 -8.57
CA ASN A 273 -1.41 -24.13 -9.51
C ASN A 273 -1.95 -23.18 -10.59
N PRO A 274 -1.08 -22.50 -11.36
CA PRO A 274 -1.51 -21.54 -12.38
C PRO A 274 -2.37 -22.17 -13.48
N ARG A 275 -2.17 -23.47 -13.78
CA ARG A 275 -2.90 -24.21 -14.83
C ARG A 275 -4.40 -24.34 -14.55
N LYS A 276 -4.87 -23.98 -13.36
CA LYS A 276 -6.29 -23.93 -13.03
C LYS A 276 -7.03 -22.86 -13.88
N ASN A 277 -6.31 -21.82 -14.32
CA ASN A 277 -6.85 -20.75 -15.15
C ASN A 277 -5.91 -20.50 -16.34
N PRO A 278 -6.22 -21.07 -17.54
CA PRO A 278 -5.39 -20.88 -18.73
C PRO A 278 -5.30 -19.43 -19.22
N ASP A 279 -6.39 -18.66 -19.13
CA ASP A 279 -6.42 -17.25 -19.55
C ASP A 279 -5.46 -16.41 -18.73
N PHE A 280 -5.31 -16.72 -17.44
CA PHE A 280 -4.32 -16.09 -16.59
C PHE A 280 -2.89 -16.37 -17.06
N ILE A 281 -2.59 -17.61 -17.45
CA ILE A 281 -1.26 -17.94 -17.98
C ILE A 281 -1.00 -17.16 -19.26
N GLU A 282 -1.97 -17.09 -20.17
CA GLU A 282 -1.85 -16.33 -21.41
C GLU A 282 -1.55 -14.84 -21.14
N LEU A 283 -2.31 -14.21 -20.23
CA LEU A 283 -2.08 -12.82 -19.86
C LEU A 283 -0.66 -12.56 -19.29
N VAL A 284 -0.13 -13.52 -18.52
CA VAL A 284 1.24 -13.41 -17.98
C VAL A 284 2.29 -13.57 -19.08
N LEU A 285 2.11 -14.50 -20.00
CA LEU A 285 3.04 -14.71 -21.13
C LEU A 285 3.04 -13.50 -22.06
N GLU A 286 1.85 -12.97 -22.41
CA GLU A 286 1.73 -11.75 -23.22
C GLU A 286 2.34 -10.53 -22.52
N ALA A 287 2.24 -10.44 -21.18
CA ALA A 287 2.89 -9.39 -20.42
C ALA A 287 4.41 -9.41 -20.55
N LEU A 288 5.02 -10.60 -20.64
CA LEU A 288 6.46 -10.77 -20.87
C LEU A 288 6.88 -10.46 -22.31
N ASP A 289 5.96 -10.42 -23.25
CA ASP A 289 6.18 -10.12 -24.66
C ASP A 289 5.92 -8.65 -25.02
N VAL A 290 5.47 -7.83 -24.08
CA VAL A 290 5.34 -6.37 -24.27
C VAL A 290 6.71 -5.79 -24.62
N SER A 291 6.79 -5.05 -25.72
CA SER A 291 8.06 -4.51 -26.23
C SER A 291 8.18 -2.99 -26.14
N ASP A 292 7.04 -2.30 -26.11
CA ASP A 292 6.93 -0.86 -26.21
C ASP A 292 5.63 -0.34 -25.57
N LYS A 293 5.43 0.96 -25.59
CA LYS A 293 4.25 1.61 -25.02
C LYS A 293 2.94 1.23 -25.72
N ASP A 294 2.96 0.97 -27.00
CA ASP A 294 1.76 0.62 -27.78
C ASP A 294 1.31 -0.81 -27.44
N SER A 295 2.25 -1.75 -27.37
CA SER A 295 1.96 -3.13 -26.95
C SER A 295 1.57 -3.19 -25.47
N PHE A 296 2.12 -2.34 -24.60
CA PHE A 296 1.66 -2.19 -23.22
C PHE A 296 0.23 -1.65 -23.15
N GLY A 297 -0.12 -0.66 -23.96
CA GLY A 297 -1.47 -0.13 -24.08
C GLY A 297 -2.47 -1.20 -24.55
N SER A 298 -2.07 -2.02 -25.54
CA SER A 298 -2.87 -3.13 -26.06
C SER A 298 -3.10 -4.20 -24.97
N TRP A 299 -2.05 -4.57 -24.23
CA TRP A 299 -2.17 -5.49 -23.10
C TRP A 299 -3.09 -4.93 -22.00
N THR A 300 -2.95 -3.65 -21.68
CA THR A 300 -3.78 -2.97 -20.67
C THR A 300 -5.26 -3.01 -21.07
N ALA A 301 -5.57 -2.75 -22.34
CA ALA A 301 -6.94 -2.85 -22.85
C ALA A 301 -7.50 -4.28 -22.75
N LYS A 302 -6.67 -5.31 -23.06
CA LYS A 302 -7.06 -6.72 -22.89
C LYS A 302 -7.33 -7.07 -21.43
N ALA A 303 -6.47 -6.60 -20.51
CA ALA A 303 -6.64 -6.80 -19.07
C ALA A 303 -7.93 -6.14 -18.54
N GLN A 304 -8.23 -4.91 -18.99
CA GLN A 304 -9.46 -4.21 -18.64
C GLN A 304 -10.70 -4.95 -19.17
N ALA A 305 -10.66 -5.43 -20.41
CA ALA A 305 -11.74 -6.22 -20.99
C ALA A 305 -11.95 -7.54 -20.22
N HIS A 306 -10.87 -8.19 -19.78
CA HIS A 306 -10.97 -9.39 -18.93
C HIS A 306 -11.68 -9.09 -17.61
N MET A 307 -11.32 -7.98 -16.93
CA MET A 307 -11.95 -7.55 -15.68
C MET A 307 -13.43 -7.20 -15.87
N GLU A 308 -13.76 -6.50 -16.96
CA GLU A 308 -15.15 -6.16 -17.28
C GLU A 308 -16.00 -7.40 -17.58
N ASN A 309 -15.46 -8.37 -18.33
CA ASN A 309 -16.13 -9.65 -18.55
C ASN A 309 -16.36 -10.42 -17.25
N MET A 310 -15.38 -10.42 -16.35
CA MET A 310 -15.53 -11.04 -15.03
C MET A 310 -16.61 -10.32 -14.21
N LYS A 311 -16.64 -8.99 -14.22
CA LYS A 311 -17.67 -8.18 -13.56
C LYS A 311 -19.06 -8.53 -14.06
N ASN A 312 -19.24 -8.61 -15.38
CA ASN A 312 -20.50 -8.96 -16.01
C ASN A 312 -20.94 -10.40 -15.67
N THR A 313 -20.00 -11.33 -15.61
CA THR A 313 -20.27 -12.74 -15.26
C THR A 313 -20.66 -12.89 -13.79
N LYS A 314 -20.02 -12.17 -12.89
CA LYS A 314 -20.30 -12.23 -11.45
C LYS A 314 -21.55 -11.43 -11.04
N GLY A 315 -21.93 -10.43 -11.83
CA GLY A 315 -23.10 -9.60 -11.58
C GLY A 315 -23.07 -9.00 -10.17
N GLU A 316 -24.12 -9.25 -9.38
CA GLU A 316 -24.25 -8.73 -8.00
C GLU A 316 -23.19 -9.28 -7.02
N GLN A 317 -22.49 -10.34 -7.36
CA GLN A 317 -21.40 -10.89 -6.56
C GLN A 317 -20.06 -10.19 -6.83
N TRP A 318 -20.01 -9.29 -7.80
CA TRP A 318 -18.83 -8.49 -8.06
C TRP A 318 -18.62 -7.47 -6.96
N GLU A 319 -17.41 -7.41 -6.42
CA GLU A 319 -17.03 -6.45 -5.42
C GLU A 319 -15.85 -5.60 -5.88
N GLU A 320 -15.95 -4.31 -5.67
CA GLU A 320 -14.90 -3.32 -5.89
C GLU A 320 -14.47 -2.75 -4.55
N TRP A 321 -13.18 -2.81 -4.28
CA TRP A 321 -12.61 -2.40 -3.01
C TRP A 321 -11.57 -1.31 -3.21
N GLN A 322 -11.50 -0.38 -2.27
CA GLN A 322 -10.45 0.63 -2.18
C GLN A 322 -9.79 0.58 -0.82
N GLN A 323 -8.51 0.91 -0.78
CA GLN A 323 -7.74 1.03 0.44
C GLN A 323 -7.35 2.49 0.68
N PHE A 324 -7.49 2.95 1.91
CA PHE A 324 -6.97 4.23 2.37
C PHE A 324 -5.97 3.96 3.48
N ILE A 325 -4.76 4.53 3.37
CA ILE A 325 -3.80 4.53 4.46
C ILE A 325 -3.72 5.96 4.96
N ILE A 326 -4.20 6.20 6.17
CA ILE A 326 -4.24 7.52 6.78
C ILE A 326 -3.13 7.63 7.81
N ARG A 327 -2.35 8.69 7.72
CA ARG A 327 -1.33 9.07 8.68
C ARG A 327 -1.64 10.45 9.24
N VAL A 328 -1.68 10.57 10.56
CA VAL A 328 -1.86 11.85 11.25
C VAL A 328 -0.55 12.28 11.87
N VAL A 329 -0.14 13.51 11.58
CA VAL A 329 1.12 14.11 12.08
C VAL A 329 0.89 15.54 12.54
N ASP A 330 1.78 16.03 13.39
CA ASP A 330 1.80 17.46 13.71
C ASP A 330 2.62 18.28 12.68
N GLU A 331 2.74 19.59 12.89
CA GLU A 331 3.46 20.51 12.01
C GLU A 331 4.97 20.22 11.92
N ARG A 332 5.50 19.39 12.82
CA ARG A 332 6.90 18.93 12.83
C ARG A 332 7.06 17.58 12.17
N LEU A 333 5.95 16.99 11.68
CA LEU A 333 5.85 15.65 11.14
C LEU A 333 6.00 14.54 12.20
N ASP A 334 5.88 14.90 13.50
CA ASP A 334 5.84 13.93 14.58
C ASP A 334 4.49 13.17 14.58
N PRO A 335 4.48 11.87 14.90
CA PRO A 335 3.26 11.07 14.84
C PRO A 335 2.23 11.48 15.89
N VAL A 336 0.99 11.67 15.47
CA VAL A 336 -0.18 11.80 16.34
C VAL A 336 -0.83 10.42 16.43
N THR A 337 -0.84 9.81 17.60
CA THR A 337 -1.18 8.39 17.76
C THR A 337 -2.60 8.13 18.27
N ASP A 338 -3.18 9.09 19.01
CA ASP A 338 -4.56 9.00 19.47
C ASP A 338 -5.49 9.86 18.62
N TRP A 339 -6.06 9.22 17.61
CA TRP A 339 -6.95 9.87 16.66
C TRP A 339 -8.01 8.88 16.14
N ASN A 340 -9.10 9.42 15.63
CA ASN A 340 -10.12 8.66 14.92
C ASN A 340 -10.67 9.46 13.75
N VAL A 341 -11.05 8.75 12.68
CA VAL A 341 -11.72 9.32 11.52
C VAL A 341 -13.04 8.59 11.30
N GLN A 342 -14.08 9.36 11.08
CA GLN A 342 -15.39 8.88 10.68
C GLN A 342 -15.82 9.60 9.40
N PHE A 343 -16.37 8.86 8.44
CA PHE A 343 -16.92 9.46 7.23
C PHE A 343 -18.43 9.55 7.35
N LEU A 344 -18.95 10.76 7.28
CA LEU A 344 -20.38 11.05 7.18
C LEU A 344 -20.70 11.34 5.71
N MET A 345 -21.65 10.64 5.17
CA MET A 345 -22.04 10.73 3.79
C MET A 345 -23.53 11.02 3.67
N LYS A 346 -23.92 11.64 2.57
CA LYS A 346 -25.31 11.84 2.21
C LYS A 346 -25.50 11.38 0.77
N ASP A 347 -26.55 10.62 0.53
CA ASP A 347 -26.91 10.23 -0.82
C ASP A 347 -27.72 11.32 -1.54
N LYS A 348 -27.99 11.12 -2.83
CA LYS A 348 -28.77 12.06 -3.64
C LYS A 348 -30.25 12.17 -3.23
N ASP A 349 -30.74 11.19 -2.48
CA ASP A 349 -32.08 11.18 -1.90
C ASP A 349 -32.14 11.91 -0.55
N GLY A 350 -31.01 12.43 -0.06
CA GLY A 350 -30.89 13.20 1.16
C GLY A 350 -30.71 12.38 2.43
N LYS A 351 -30.54 11.06 2.32
CA LYS A 351 -30.30 10.18 3.46
C LYS A 351 -28.84 10.29 3.92
N GLN A 352 -28.65 10.59 5.20
CA GLN A 352 -27.34 10.62 5.83
C GLN A 352 -27.01 9.27 6.49
N PHE A 353 -25.72 8.88 6.42
CA PHE A 353 -25.20 7.67 7.07
C PHE A 353 -23.70 7.77 7.34
N TRP A 354 -23.24 7.02 8.34
CA TRP A 354 -21.84 6.89 8.66
C TRP A 354 -21.23 5.67 7.95
N LEU A 355 -19.97 5.80 7.54
CA LEU A 355 -19.19 4.67 7.06
C LEU A 355 -18.62 3.93 8.28
N ASP A 356 -19.43 3.13 8.96
CA ASP A 356 -19.06 2.40 10.18
C ASP A 356 -19.51 0.93 10.18
N ASP A 357 -20.27 0.51 9.17
CA ASP A 357 -20.71 -0.88 9.03
C ASP A 357 -19.57 -1.80 8.61
N LYS A 358 -19.29 -2.81 9.41
CA LYS A 358 -18.29 -3.84 9.16
C LYS A 358 -18.53 -4.65 7.87
N SER A 359 -19.72 -4.59 7.30
CA SER A 359 -20.03 -5.26 6.04
C SER A 359 -19.33 -4.64 4.83
N TYR A 360 -18.91 -3.37 4.93
CA TYR A 360 -18.21 -2.65 3.86
C TYR A 360 -16.99 -1.86 4.32
N LEU A 361 -16.61 -1.94 5.60
CA LEU A 361 -15.44 -1.28 6.14
C LEU A 361 -14.64 -2.25 7.03
N ASP A 362 -13.36 -2.40 6.75
CA ASP A 362 -12.40 -3.06 7.64
C ASP A 362 -11.25 -2.12 7.95
N VAL A 363 -10.87 -2.01 9.24
CA VAL A 363 -9.86 -1.08 9.72
C VAL A 363 -8.72 -1.85 10.39
N HIS A 364 -7.49 -1.54 9.97
CA HIS A 364 -6.27 -2.06 10.57
C HIS A 364 -5.41 -0.90 11.07
N THR A 365 -4.95 -0.99 12.30
CA THR A 365 -3.99 -0.03 12.89
C THR A 365 -2.62 -0.65 12.90
N TYR A 366 -1.64 0.03 12.31
CA TYR A 366 -0.25 -0.43 12.33
C TYR A 366 0.27 -0.49 13.76
N THR A 367 0.80 -1.65 14.16
CA THR A 367 1.10 -1.92 15.58
C THR A 367 2.27 -1.11 16.13
N LYS A 368 3.26 -0.77 15.31
CA LYS A 368 4.46 -0.03 15.72
C LYS A 368 4.29 1.49 15.69
N ASP A 369 3.36 1.99 14.87
CA ASP A 369 3.08 3.41 14.76
C ASP A 369 1.57 3.62 14.57
N LYS A 370 0.87 3.92 15.67
CA LYS A 370 -0.58 4.12 15.68
C LYS A 370 -1.05 5.38 14.96
N SER A 371 -0.11 6.22 14.49
CA SER A 371 -0.45 7.33 13.60
C SER A 371 -0.87 6.85 12.21
N LEU A 372 -0.55 5.61 11.85
CA LEU A 372 -0.91 4.94 10.60
C LEU A 372 -2.07 3.97 10.82
N ARG A 373 -3.15 4.17 10.06
CA ARG A 373 -4.30 3.26 9.99
C ARG A 373 -4.71 3.02 8.56
N CYS A 374 -5.08 1.79 8.27
CA CYS A 374 -5.53 1.35 6.96
C CYS A 374 -7.03 1.06 7.00
N PHE A 375 -7.78 1.72 6.13
CA PHE A 375 -9.21 1.54 5.93
C PHE A 375 -9.42 0.84 4.59
N HIS A 376 -10.17 -0.25 4.59
CA HIS A 376 -10.52 -1.01 3.39
C HIS A 376 -12.02 -0.96 3.17
N VAL A 377 -12.44 -0.36 2.07
CA VAL A 377 -13.82 0.03 1.82
C VAL A 377 -14.36 -0.69 0.60
N ASN A 378 -15.51 -1.35 0.76
CA ASN A 378 -16.26 -1.97 -0.33
C ASN A 378 -17.09 -0.91 -1.06
N LEU A 379 -16.63 -0.52 -2.25
CA LEU A 379 -17.28 0.51 -3.04
C LEU A 379 -18.57 0.00 -3.70
N SER A 380 -18.67 -1.29 -4.00
CA SER A 380 -19.90 -1.87 -4.58
C SER A 380 -21.09 -1.76 -3.62
N LYS A 381 -20.83 -1.86 -2.30
CA LYS A 381 -21.86 -1.64 -1.26
C LYS A 381 -22.08 -0.16 -0.96
N LEU A 382 -21.00 0.63 -0.96
CA LEU A 382 -21.06 2.05 -0.68
C LEU A 382 -21.76 2.84 -1.80
N LYS A 383 -21.59 2.44 -3.06
CA LYS A 383 -22.14 3.11 -4.27
C LYS A 383 -21.76 4.60 -4.32
N PRO A 384 -20.47 4.94 -4.45
CA PRO A 384 -20.00 6.33 -4.40
C PRO A 384 -20.70 7.25 -5.41
N GLU A 385 -21.16 6.73 -6.53
CA GLU A 385 -21.88 7.46 -7.57
C GLU A 385 -23.27 7.99 -7.10
N SER A 386 -23.81 7.43 -6.02
CA SER A 386 -25.07 7.88 -5.41
C SER A 386 -24.88 8.99 -4.38
N LEU A 387 -23.62 9.30 -4.01
CA LEU A 387 -23.34 10.29 -2.98
C LEU A 387 -23.47 11.71 -3.50
N SER A 388 -23.99 12.60 -2.65
CA SER A 388 -24.08 14.06 -2.87
C SER A 388 -23.17 14.85 -1.94
N GLU A 389 -22.89 14.32 -0.75
CA GLU A 389 -22.03 14.96 0.24
C GLU A 389 -21.05 13.93 0.85
N LEU A 390 -19.83 14.38 1.15
CA LEU A 390 -18.79 13.63 1.85
C LEU A 390 -18.13 14.52 2.89
N CYS A 391 -18.29 14.17 4.14
CA CYS A 391 -17.65 14.85 5.25
C CYS A 391 -16.77 13.86 6.03
N MET A 392 -15.56 14.27 6.39
CA MET A 392 -14.69 13.52 7.28
C MET A 392 -14.67 14.20 8.65
N LYS A 393 -15.13 13.50 9.67
CA LYS A 393 -14.97 13.91 11.05
C LYS A 393 -13.67 13.36 11.58
N LEU A 394 -12.76 14.26 11.96
CA LEU A 394 -11.49 13.94 12.61
C LEU A 394 -11.61 14.23 14.10
N ILE A 395 -11.21 13.27 14.91
CA ILE A 395 -11.14 13.37 16.37
C ILE A 395 -9.72 13.05 16.77
N VAL A 396 -9.07 13.94 17.51
CA VAL A 396 -7.72 13.74 18.03
C VAL A 396 -7.65 14.05 19.51
N SER A 397 -6.75 13.38 20.23
CA SER A 397 -6.49 13.64 21.64
C SER A 397 -4.98 13.57 21.93
N SER A 398 -4.49 14.43 22.78
CA SER A 398 -3.14 14.32 23.31
C SER A 398 -3.06 13.43 24.56
N GLY A 399 -4.20 13.06 25.13
CA GLY A 399 -4.32 12.34 26.39
C GLY A 399 -3.89 13.17 27.63
N THR A 400 -3.68 14.49 27.45
CA THR A 400 -3.22 15.38 28.51
C THR A 400 -3.71 16.80 28.30
N SER A 401 -3.88 17.55 29.39
CA SER A 401 -4.14 18.99 29.35
C SER A 401 -2.89 19.85 29.07
N LEU A 402 -1.71 19.23 28.91
CA LEU A 402 -0.44 19.96 28.74
C LEU A 402 -0.09 20.22 27.27
N VAL A 403 -0.74 19.53 26.33
CA VAL A 403 -0.55 19.68 24.88
C VAL A 403 -1.91 19.68 24.22
N ALA A 404 -2.14 20.58 23.30
CA ALA A 404 -3.33 20.61 22.44
C ALA A 404 -2.94 20.30 20.99
N TYR A 405 -3.78 19.50 20.29
CA TYR A 405 -3.81 19.43 18.84
C TYR A 405 -4.96 20.27 18.31
N TYR A 406 -4.75 20.95 17.19
CA TYR A 406 -5.80 21.72 16.54
C TYR A 406 -5.49 21.97 15.06
N GLY A 407 -6.53 22.36 14.31
CA GLY A 407 -6.41 22.77 12.91
C GLY A 407 -7.06 24.12 12.68
N CYS A 408 -6.53 24.86 11.72
CA CYS A 408 -7.10 26.14 11.30
C CYS A 408 -8.31 25.91 10.38
N GLY A 409 -9.36 26.71 10.58
CA GLY A 409 -10.51 26.80 9.68
C GLY A 409 -11.63 25.79 9.86
N SER A 410 -11.46 24.80 10.72
CA SER A 410 -12.50 23.83 11.04
C SER A 410 -12.58 23.64 12.54
N GLY A 411 -13.61 24.20 13.16
CA GLY A 411 -13.84 24.09 14.59
C GLY A 411 -13.39 25.32 15.38
N LYS A 412 -14.14 25.60 16.40
CA LYS A 412 -13.88 26.71 17.33
C LYS A 412 -12.80 26.26 18.32
N ILE A 413 -11.54 26.48 17.99
CA ILE A 413 -10.54 26.60 19.04
C ILE A 413 -10.43 28.09 19.33
N THR A 414 -10.95 28.48 20.45
CA THR A 414 -10.57 29.73 21.08
C THR A 414 -9.26 29.44 21.80
N LEU A 415 -8.16 29.98 21.28
CA LEU A 415 -6.86 30.01 21.97
C LEU A 415 -6.90 30.85 23.27
N GLU A 416 -8.01 31.52 23.51
CA GLU A 416 -8.28 32.26 24.74
C GLU A 416 -9.00 31.34 25.72
N GLY A 417 -8.24 30.75 26.61
CA GLY A 417 -8.81 30.07 27.74
C GLY A 417 -8.69 28.56 27.70
N GLU A 418 -9.05 27.97 28.74
CA GLU A 418 -8.87 26.60 29.17
C GLU A 418 -9.13 25.57 28.09
N PRO A 419 -8.31 24.50 28.00
CA PRO A 419 -8.62 23.38 27.15
C PRO A 419 -10.03 22.91 27.44
N GLN A 420 -10.87 22.88 26.43
CA GLN A 420 -12.29 22.53 26.57
C GLN A 420 -12.49 21.12 27.14
N GLN A 421 -11.45 20.28 27.12
CA GLN A 421 -11.45 18.93 27.67
C GLN A 421 -10.13 18.62 28.37
N SER A 422 -10.20 17.85 29.44
CA SER A 422 -9.06 17.47 30.29
C SER A 422 -8.03 16.57 29.58
N ASP A 423 -8.37 16.00 28.44
CA ASP A 423 -7.56 15.07 27.66
C ASP A 423 -6.98 15.73 26.37
N GLY A 424 -7.11 17.03 26.22
CA GLY A 424 -6.64 17.76 25.02
C GLY A 424 -7.33 17.32 23.73
N ARG A 425 -8.59 16.88 23.82
CA ARG A 425 -9.38 16.43 22.66
C ARG A 425 -9.79 17.61 21.79
N TRP A 426 -9.69 17.40 20.48
CA TRP A 426 -10.15 18.29 19.43
C TRP A 426 -10.91 17.51 18.36
N ASP A 427 -12.06 18.03 17.96
CA ASP A 427 -12.93 17.44 16.94
C ASP A 427 -13.10 18.44 15.80
N ALA A 428 -12.99 17.96 14.55
CA ALA A 428 -13.24 18.77 13.35
C ALA A 428 -14.03 18.01 12.31
N GLU A 429 -14.85 18.72 11.57
CA GLU A 429 -15.55 18.22 10.39
C GLU A 429 -14.97 18.87 9.14
N LEU A 430 -14.48 18.04 8.21
CA LEU A 430 -13.84 18.44 6.97
C LEU A 430 -14.77 18.12 5.80
N ASN A 431 -15.23 19.16 5.10
CA ASN A 431 -16.02 18.99 3.89
C ASN A 431 -15.13 18.54 2.74
N LEU A 432 -15.41 17.38 2.16
CA LEU A 432 -14.70 16.77 1.05
C LEU A 432 -15.61 16.61 -0.20
N ASP A 433 -16.75 17.30 -0.29
CA ASP A 433 -17.71 17.17 -1.39
C ASP A 433 -17.04 17.40 -2.75
N HIS A 434 -16.11 18.35 -2.82
CA HIS A 434 -15.37 18.66 -4.03
C HIS A 434 -14.60 17.47 -4.59
N LEU A 435 -14.21 16.50 -3.76
CA LEU A 435 -13.48 15.30 -4.18
C LEU A 435 -14.39 14.21 -4.76
N LEU A 436 -15.71 14.29 -4.55
CA LEU A 436 -16.66 13.34 -5.16
C LEU A 436 -16.71 13.50 -6.68
N ASN A 437 -16.61 14.74 -7.17
CA ASN A 437 -16.73 15.10 -8.58
C ASN A 437 -15.41 15.65 -9.18
N ALA A 438 -14.31 15.59 -8.43
CA ALA A 438 -13.02 16.01 -8.92
C ALA A 438 -12.55 15.13 -10.10
N LYS A 439 -11.65 15.67 -10.93
CA LYS A 439 -10.96 14.88 -11.96
C LYS A 439 -10.28 13.63 -11.38
N VAL A 440 -9.70 13.78 -10.18
CA VAL A 440 -9.21 12.69 -9.37
C VAL A 440 -10.20 12.44 -8.24
N LYS A 441 -11.05 11.44 -8.41
CA LYS A 441 -12.13 11.11 -7.48
C LYS A 441 -11.58 10.57 -6.16
N PHE A 442 -12.25 10.91 -5.06
CA PHE A 442 -11.92 10.34 -3.74
C PHE A 442 -12.04 8.81 -3.75
N PHE A 443 -13.13 8.30 -4.30
CA PHE A 443 -13.38 6.87 -4.45
C PHE A 443 -12.92 6.37 -5.82
N CYS A 444 -12.03 5.38 -5.82
CA CYS A 444 -11.47 4.76 -7.02
C CYS A 444 -11.18 3.28 -6.76
N PRO A 445 -11.85 2.35 -7.47
CA PRO A 445 -11.68 0.92 -7.24
C PRO A 445 -10.23 0.47 -7.42
N PHE A 446 -9.85 -0.56 -6.68
CA PHE A 446 -8.55 -1.24 -6.79
C PHE A 446 -7.34 -0.31 -6.68
N THR A 447 -7.46 0.74 -5.86
CA THR A 447 -6.38 1.70 -5.60
C THR A 447 -6.10 1.82 -4.11
N THR A 448 -4.88 2.24 -3.77
CA THR A 448 -4.54 2.69 -2.43
C THR A 448 -4.35 4.20 -2.43
N THR A 449 -5.14 4.90 -1.62
CA THR A 449 -5.00 6.35 -1.39
C THR A 449 -4.29 6.60 -0.07
N LEU A 450 -3.16 7.29 -0.13
CA LEU A 450 -2.43 7.73 1.05
C LEU A 450 -2.99 9.10 1.48
N ILE A 451 -3.45 9.22 2.73
CA ILE A 451 -3.94 10.49 3.27
C ILE A 451 -3.03 10.92 4.41
N GLU A 452 -2.41 12.08 4.28
CA GLU A 452 -1.62 12.69 5.34
C GLU A 452 -2.39 13.88 5.92
N ILE A 453 -2.72 13.81 7.22
CA ILE A 453 -3.41 14.87 7.93
C ILE A 453 -2.39 15.58 8.82
N ARG A 454 -2.23 16.89 8.63
CA ARG A 454 -1.29 17.72 9.39
C ARG A 454 -2.05 18.64 10.34
N LEU A 455 -1.65 18.65 11.60
CA LEU A 455 -2.27 19.41 12.67
C LEU A 455 -1.22 20.32 13.33
N ASN A 456 -1.69 21.40 13.95
CA ASN A 456 -0.87 22.17 14.89
C ASN A 456 -0.77 21.41 16.22
N ARG A 457 0.37 21.54 16.88
CA ARG A 457 0.63 21.05 18.22
C ARG A 457 1.14 22.18 19.08
N GLU A 458 0.42 22.49 20.13
CA GLU A 458 0.78 23.57 21.04
C GLU A 458 0.95 23.06 22.48
N PRO A 459 2.12 23.26 23.08
CA PRO A 459 2.28 23.08 24.51
C PRO A 459 1.43 24.12 25.25
N MET A 460 0.61 23.67 26.18
CA MET A 460 -0.22 24.58 26.97
C MET A 460 0.62 25.55 27.77
N PRO A 461 0.14 26.78 27.98
CA PRO A 461 0.94 27.85 28.56
C PRO A 461 1.45 27.50 29.96
N ILE A 462 2.60 28.06 30.27
CA ILE A 462 3.26 27.96 31.56
C ILE A 462 2.33 28.50 32.63
N ASN A 463 1.90 27.65 33.56
CA ASN A 463 1.07 28.08 34.66
C ASN A 463 1.94 28.25 35.92
N ARG A 464 2.03 29.48 36.39
CA ARG A 464 2.65 29.76 37.68
C ARG A 464 1.77 29.17 38.77
N ALA A 465 2.24 28.16 39.50
CA ALA A 465 1.57 27.56 40.66
C ALA A 465 0.58 26.42 40.40
N LYS A 466 0.54 25.78 39.22
CA LYS A 466 -0.22 24.55 39.06
C LYS A 466 0.72 23.34 38.88
N GLU A 467 0.40 22.24 39.54
CA GLU A 467 1.21 21.02 39.57
C GLU A 467 1.37 20.34 38.18
N ASN A 468 0.55 20.73 37.19
CA ASN A 468 0.52 20.14 35.85
C ASN A 468 0.92 21.15 34.77
N SER A 469 2.12 21.65 34.80
CA SER A 469 2.67 22.50 33.73
C SER A 469 3.93 21.88 33.12
N ILE A 470 4.13 22.03 31.80
CA ILE A 470 5.34 21.56 31.11
C ILE A 470 6.60 22.25 31.66
N LEU A 471 6.49 23.54 31.99
CA LEU A 471 7.54 24.31 32.59
C LEU A 471 7.00 25.03 33.82
N THR A 472 7.75 24.97 34.92
CA THR A 472 7.46 25.71 36.16
C THR A 472 8.58 26.67 36.43
N PHE A 473 8.23 27.93 36.76
CA PHE A 473 9.22 28.87 37.26
C PHE A 473 9.62 28.48 38.68
N VAL A 474 10.88 28.20 38.87
CA VAL A 474 11.47 28.04 40.20
C VAL A 474 11.93 29.42 40.63
N GLU A 475 11.39 29.93 41.76
CA GLU A 475 11.94 31.14 42.37
C GLU A 475 13.38 30.88 42.78
N LYS A 476 14.29 31.84 42.45
CA LYS A 476 15.66 31.72 42.91
C LYS A 476 15.63 31.64 44.44
N PRO A 477 16.35 30.70 45.04
CA PRO A 477 16.52 30.71 46.48
C PRO A 477 17.10 32.05 46.86
N LYS A 478 16.47 32.73 47.84
CA LYS A 478 16.93 34.00 48.42
C LYS A 478 18.26 33.80 49.10
#